data_e67377a8c1aa450c6888728a1e1019fc
#
_entry.id   e67377a8c1aa450c6888728a1e1019fc
#
_cell.length_a   1.000
_cell.length_b   1.000
_cell.length_c   1.000
_cell.angle_alpha   90.00
_cell.angle_beta   90.00
_cell.angle_gamma   90.00
#
_symmetry.space_group_name_H-M   'P 1'
#
loop_
_entity.id
_entity.type
_entity.pdbx_description
1 polymer ?
#
loop_
_entity_poly.entity_id
_entity_poly.type
_entity_poly.pdbx_seq_one_letter_code
_entity_poly.pdbx_strand_id
1 'polypeptide(L)'
;MKRRVVITGMGTVSPNGVGNAAFSDAVLKGKSGIRRITRFDPSEIPVQIAGEVKVFDELAWVEKRERKHVSRVLPLALAAATEALQTAGIDAASLPLEQKRRFGVILGSGGGSQEFTEEQYRLFFHQQYKQMSLFRVPTGVLG
;
A
#
# COMPACT_ATOMS: atom_id res chain seq x y z
N MET A 1 10.88 -4.18 -36.02
CA MET A 1 11.36 -4.98 -34.87
C MET A 1 10.29 -5.02 -33.78
N LYS A 2 9.95 -6.18 -33.23
CA LYS A 2 9.07 -6.27 -32.04
C LYS A 2 9.82 -5.75 -30.81
N ARG A 3 9.23 -4.82 -30.08
CA ARG A 3 9.80 -4.32 -28.81
C ARG A 3 9.77 -5.45 -27.77
N ARG A 4 10.89 -5.67 -27.07
CA ARG A 4 10.97 -6.60 -25.95
C ARG A 4 10.65 -5.84 -24.68
N VAL A 5 9.73 -6.37 -23.88
CA VAL A 5 9.41 -5.87 -22.54
C VAL A 5 9.91 -6.91 -21.53
N VAL A 6 10.60 -6.47 -20.51
CA VAL A 6 11.18 -7.32 -19.47
C VAL A 6 10.86 -6.76 -18.08
N ILE A 7 10.74 -7.64 -17.08
CA ILE A 7 10.67 -7.28 -15.68
C ILE A 7 12.11 -7.13 -15.18
N THR A 8 12.45 -5.96 -14.66
CA THR A 8 13.80 -5.65 -14.17
C THR A 8 13.93 -5.71 -12.66
N GLY A 9 12.82 -5.54 -11.94
CA GLY A 9 12.79 -5.63 -10.49
C GLY A 9 11.39 -5.90 -9.97
N MET A 10 11.32 -6.43 -8.77
CA MET A 10 10.07 -6.74 -8.07
C MET A 10 10.17 -6.28 -6.63
N GLY A 11 9.03 -5.96 -6.02
CA GLY A 11 8.90 -5.66 -4.60
C GLY A 11 7.56 -6.13 -4.08
N THR A 12 7.53 -6.61 -2.85
CA THR A 12 6.37 -7.28 -2.28
C THR A 12 6.08 -6.81 -0.87
N VAL A 13 4.82 -6.45 -0.64
CA VAL A 13 4.26 -6.28 0.71
C VAL A 13 3.00 -7.13 0.81
N SER A 14 3.02 -8.13 1.65
CA SER A 14 1.93 -9.09 1.76
C SER A 14 1.71 -9.57 3.20
N PRO A 15 0.57 -10.20 3.49
CA PRO A 15 0.34 -10.86 4.78
C PRO A 15 1.33 -12.00 5.09
N ASN A 16 1.99 -12.55 4.06
CA ASN A 16 3.00 -13.60 4.20
C ASN A 16 4.37 -13.04 4.56
N GLY A 17 4.62 -11.75 4.29
CA GLY A 17 5.87 -11.09 4.60
C GLY A 17 6.02 -9.75 3.87
N VAL A 18 6.88 -8.92 4.40
CA VAL A 18 7.33 -7.66 3.79
C VAL A 18 8.68 -7.93 3.14
N GLY A 19 8.78 -7.61 1.87
CA GLY A 19 9.95 -7.90 1.03
C GLY A 19 9.88 -9.25 0.32
N ASN A 20 10.55 -9.31 -0.84
CA ASN A 20 10.57 -10.49 -1.72
C ASN A 20 11.11 -11.74 -1.03
N ALA A 21 12.15 -11.60 -0.20
CA ALA A 21 12.76 -12.72 0.50
C ALA A 21 11.79 -13.38 1.49
N ALA A 22 11.12 -12.56 2.33
CA ALA A 22 10.15 -13.05 3.30
C ALA A 22 8.92 -13.68 2.63
N PHE A 23 8.43 -13.04 1.58
CA PHE A 23 7.31 -13.55 0.79
C PHE A 23 7.66 -14.91 0.15
N SER A 24 8.80 -14.99 -0.54
CA SER A 24 9.24 -16.22 -1.21
C SER A 24 9.45 -17.37 -0.22
N ASP A 25 10.09 -17.11 0.93
CA ASP A 25 10.29 -18.13 1.98
C ASP A 25 8.94 -18.66 2.49
N ALA A 26 7.97 -17.76 2.72
CA ALA A 26 6.66 -18.16 3.17
C ALA A 26 5.90 -18.98 2.14
N VAL A 27 5.95 -18.60 0.86
CA VAL A 27 5.29 -19.31 -0.24
C VAL A 27 5.92 -20.70 -0.42
N LEU A 28 7.25 -20.79 -0.48
CA LEU A 28 7.97 -22.05 -0.64
C LEU A 28 7.71 -23.03 0.52
N LYS A 29 7.48 -22.51 1.72
CA LYS A 29 7.16 -23.31 2.92
C LYS A 29 5.66 -23.55 3.12
N GLY A 30 4.80 -23.11 2.20
CA GLY A 30 3.35 -23.24 2.33
C GLY A 30 2.74 -22.48 3.53
N LYS A 31 3.42 -21.42 4.02
CA LYS A 31 2.93 -20.62 5.15
C LYS A 31 1.80 -19.71 4.70
N SER A 32 0.62 -19.84 5.30
CA SER A 32 -0.50 -18.96 5.05
C SER A 32 -0.36 -17.63 5.78
N GLY A 33 -0.63 -16.53 5.08
CA GLY A 33 -0.80 -15.19 5.68
C GLY A 33 -2.23 -14.91 6.15
N ILE A 34 -3.18 -15.83 5.93
CA ILE A 34 -4.56 -15.70 6.37
C ILE A 34 -4.68 -16.06 7.84
N ARG A 35 -5.26 -15.17 8.65
CA ARG A 35 -5.43 -15.34 10.10
C ARG A 35 -6.72 -14.67 10.56
N ARG A 36 -7.10 -14.89 11.82
CA ARG A 36 -8.21 -14.14 12.42
C ARG A 36 -7.95 -12.63 12.29
N ILE A 37 -8.99 -11.89 11.90
CA ILE A 37 -8.97 -10.43 11.78
C ILE A 37 -8.64 -9.82 13.15
N THR A 38 -7.75 -8.82 13.15
CA THR A 38 -7.32 -8.13 14.37
C THR A 38 -7.48 -6.61 14.29
N ARG A 39 -7.80 -6.07 13.13
CA ARG A 39 -8.00 -4.63 12.94
C ARG A 39 -9.33 -4.11 13.49
N PHE A 40 -10.31 -4.99 13.64
CA PHE A 40 -11.59 -4.73 14.27
C PHE A 40 -12.12 -6.03 14.89
N ASP A 41 -13.19 -5.96 15.67
CA ASP A 41 -13.84 -7.16 16.22
C ASP A 41 -14.71 -7.83 15.14
N PRO A 42 -14.34 -9.03 14.65
CA PRO A 42 -15.09 -9.73 13.61
C PRO A 42 -16.17 -10.68 14.17
N SER A 43 -16.49 -10.63 15.45
CA SER A 43 -17.36 -11.64 16.11
C SER A 43 -18.76 -11.72 15.52
N GLU A 44 -19.30 -10.60 15.02
CA GLU A 44 -20.65 -10.50 14.49
C GLU A 44 -20.74 -10.73 12.98
N ILE A 45 -19.61 -10.97 12.31
CA ILE A 45 -19.62 -11.22 10.86
C ILE A 45 -19.29 -12.68 10.52
N PRO A 46 -19.87 -13.21 9.41
CA PRO A 46 -19.70 -14.62 9.03
C PRO A 46 -18.26 -15.01 8.73
N VAL A 47 -17.46 -14.10 8.14
CA VAL A 47 -16.06 -14.34 7.79
C VAL A 47 -15.16 -13.59 8.75
N GLN A 48 -14.39 -14.33 9.55
CA GLN A 48 -13.56 -13.78 10.63
C GLN A 48 -12.07 -13.86 10.34
N ILE A 49 -11.69 -14.23 9.12
CA ILE A 49 -10.28 -14.37 8.71
C ILE A 49 -9.98 -13.45 7.52
N ALA A 50 -8.75 -12.91 7.51
CA ALA A 50 -8.24 -12.09 6.42
C ALA A 50 -6.73 -12.15 6.32
N GLY A 51 -6.19 -11.69 5.19
CA GLY A 51 -4.77 -11.43 5.02
C GLY A 51 -4.43 -10.01 5.48
N GLU A 52 -3.87 -9.87 6.69
CA GLU A 52 -3.45 -8.59 7.26
C GLU A 52 -1.93 -8.45 7.24
N VAL A 53 -1.42 -7.34 6.71
CA VAL A 53 -0.02 -6.95 6.88
C VAL A 53 0.14 -6.37 8.28
N LYS A 54 0.64 -7.17 9.23
CA LYS A 54 0.69 -6.81 10.65
C LYS A 54 1.94 -6.06 11.06
N VAL A 55 3.09 -6.56 10.64
CA VAL A 55 4.40 -5.99 10.98
C VAL A 55 4.84 -5.07 9.84
N PHE A 56 4.36 -3.83 9.90
CA PHE A 56 4.70 -2.81 8.90
C PHE A 56 4.66 -1.43 9.53
N ASP A 57 5.80 -0.75 9.55
CA ASP A 57 5.89 0.62 10.02
C ASP A 57 5.54 1.59 8.87
N GLU A 58 4.35 2.14 8.92
CA GLU A 58 3.87 3.08 7.91
C GLU A 58 4.63 4.42 7.95
N LEU A 59 5.17 4.82 9.12
CA LEU A 59 5.90 6.06 9.29
C LEU A 59 7.32 6.02 8.70
N ALA A 60 7.82 4.83 8.40
CA ALA A 60 9.04 4.69 7.61
C ALA A 60 8.88 5.13 6.14
N TRP A 61 7.63 5.24 5.67
CA TRP A 61 7.30 5.49 4.25
C TRP A 61 6.55 6.79 4.01
N VAL A 62 5.94 7.36 5.05
CA VAL A 62 5.13 8.58 4.95
C VAL A 62 5.44 9.45 6.17
N GLU A 63 5.69 10.73 5.96
CA GLU A 63 5.91 11.66 7.05
C GLU A 63 4.70 11.69 8.00
N LYS A 64 4.96 11.78 9.32
CA LYS A 64 3.93 11.77 10.36
C LYS A 64 2.83 12.81 10.12
N ARG A 65 3.19 14.00 9.60
CA ARG A 65 2.23 15.07 9.29
C ARG A 65 1.30 14.71 8.13
N GLU A 66 1.79 13.91 7.16
CA GLU A 66 1.04 13.52 5.97
C GLU A 66 0.19 12.25 6.21
N ARG A 67 0.54 11.44 7.23
CA ARG A 67 -0.11 10.14 7.50
C ARG A 67 -1.64 10.23 7.63
N LYS A 68 -2.14 11.32 8.20
CA LYS A 68 -3.59 11.56 8.36
C LYS A 68 -4.31 11.93 7.06
N HIS A 69 -3.57 12.27 6.00
CA HIS A 69 -4.11 12.69 4.72
C HIS A 69 -4.02 11.62 3.64
N VAL A 70 -3.38 10.50 3.94
CA VAL A 70 -3.17 9.41 2.99
C VAL A 70 -3.75 8.10 3.53
N SER A 71 -4.21 7.25 2.62
CA SER A 71 -4.66 5.92 3.00
C SER A 71 -3.48 4.97 3.23
N ARG A 72 -3.75 3.85 3.89
CA ARG A 72 -2.76 2.81 4.14
C ARG A 72 -2.20 2.17 2.86
N VAL A 73 -2.92 2.24 1.78
CA VAL A 73 -2.47 1.75 0.46
C VAL A 73 -1.17 2.44 0.03
N LEU A 74 -1.04 3.76 0.29
CA LEU A 74 0.14 4.52 -0.15
C LEU A 74 1.45 4.02 0.47
N PRO A 75 1.63 3.93 1.80
CA PRO A 75 2.88 3.43 2.37
C PRO A 75 3.18 1.98 1.95
N LEU A 76 2.17 1.12 1.78
CA LEU A 76 2.36 -0.24 1.28
C LEU A 76 2.89 -0.24 -0.17
N ALA A 77 2.31 0.61 -1.03
CA ALA A 77 2.75 0.76 -2.42
C ALA A 77 4.16 1.34 -2.53
N LEU A 78 4.48 2.35 -1.69
CA LEU A 78 5.83 2.95 -1.64
C LEU A 78 6.89 1.92 -1.23
N ALA A 79 6.60 1.11 -0.22
CA ALA A 79 7.52 0.05 0.22
C ALA A 79 7.80 -0.95 -0.90
N ALA A 80 6.76 -1.46 -1.55
CA ALA A 80 6.91 -2.40 -2.66
C ALA A 80 7.63 -1.77 -3.86
N ALA A 81 7.29 -0.53 -4.22
CA ALA A 81 7.92 0.17 -5.34
C ALA A 81 9.41 0.44 -5.06
N THR A 82 9.76 0.81 -3.84
CA THR A 82 11.16 1.04 -3.45
C THR A 82 11.98 -0.25 -3.56
N GLU A 83 11.47 -1.37 -3.05
CA GLU A 83 12.14 -2.67 -3.20
C GLU A 83 12.28 -3.05 -4.68
N ALA A 84 11.25 -2.80 -5.50
CA ALA A 84 11.31 -3.07 -6.94
C ALA A 84 12.40 -2.25 -7.64
N LEU A 85 12.56 -0.97 -7.31
CA LEU A 85 13.62 -0.12 -7.84
C LEU A 85 15.01 -0.59 -7.37
N GLN A 86 15.15 -0.94 -6.08
CA GLN A 86 16.39 -1.48 -5.54
C GLN A 86 16.81 -2.78 -6.22
N THR A 87 15.87 -3.72 -6.40
CA THR A 87 16.15 -4.99 -7.06
C THR A 87 16.44 -4.82 -8.57
N ALA A 88 15.95 -3.74 -9.18
CA ALA A 88 16.29 -3.36 -10.54
C ALA A 88 17.65 -2.64 -10.67
N GLY A 89 18.31 -2.31 -9.55
CA GLY A 89 19.54 -1.50 -9.54
C GLY A 89 19.30 -0.04 -9.94
N ILE A 90 18.08 0.48 -9.72
CA ILE A 90 17.70 1.85 -10.11
C ILE A 90 17.67 2.74 -8.86
N ASP A 91 18.58 3.70 -8.80
CA ASP A 91 18.49 4.82 -7.85
C ASP A 91 17.74 5.99 -8.50
N ALA A 92 16.44 6.06 -8.25
CA ALA A 92 15.58 7.09 -8.82
C ALA A 92 15.99 8.53 -8.39
N ALA A 93 16.68 8.70 -7.25
CA ALA A 93 17.13 10.02 -6.80
C ALA A 93 18.23 10.57 -7.68
N SER A 94 19.18 9.73 -8.08
CA SER A 94 20.36 10.10 -8.87
C SER A 94 20.09 10.23 -10.38
N LEU A 95 18.93 9.76 -10.87
CA LEU A 95 18.61 9.80 -12.30
C LEU A 95 18.50 11.25 -12.82
N PRO A 96 19.09 11.55 -14.01
CA PRO A 96 18.85 12.80 -14.73
C PRO A 96 17.36 13.01 -15.02
N LEU A 97 16.92 14.28 -15.07
CA LEU A 97 15.52 14.63 -15.33
C LEU A 97 14.96 13.99 -16.61
N GLU A 98 15.74 13.95 -17.67
CA GLU A 98 15.33 13.34 -18.95
C GLU A 98 15.05 11.84 -18.82
N GLN A 99 15.78 11.15 -17.96
CA GLN A 99 15.50 9.74 -17.68
C GLN A 99 14.27 9.61 -16.79
N LYS A 100 14.12 10.45 -15.75
CA LYS A 100 12.93 10.46 -14.89
C LYS A 100 11.64 10.67 -15.67
N ARG A 101 11.65 11.52 -16.70
CA ARG A 101 10.51 11.78 -17.59
C ARG A 101 10.07 10.55 -18.41
N ARG A 102 10.91 9.53 -18.52
CA ARG A 102 10.60 8.28 -19.21
C ARG A 102 9.98 7.22 -18.32
N PHE A 103 9.90 7.46 -16.99
CA PHE A 103 9.22 6.59 -16.07
C PHE A 103 7.73 6.93 -16.04
N GLY A 104 6.91 5.91 -16.19
CA GLY A 104 5.48 5.99 -15.90
C GLY A 104 5.17 5.27 -14.59
N VAL A 105 4.17 5.74 -13.86
CA VAL A 105 3.64 5.09 -12.67
C VAL A 105 2.21 4.65 -12.98
N ILE A 106 1.94 3.37 -12.79
CA ILE A 106 0.60 2.81 -12.89
C ILE A 106 0.31 2.12 -11.57
N LEU A 107 -0.71 2.59 -10.86
CA LEU A 107 -1.14 2.03 -9.58
C LEU A 107 -2.59 1.58 -9.70
N GLY A 108 -2.84 0.34 -9.35
CA GLY A 108 -4.20 -0.23 -9.28
C GLY A 108 -4.57 -0.61 -7.85
N SER A 109 -5.84 -0.48 -7.50
CA SER A 109 -6.39 -0.94 -6.23
C SER A 109 -7.79 -1.51 -6.42
N GLY A 110 -8.09 -2.62 -5.77
CA GLY A 110 -9.40 -3.27 -5.85
C GLY A 110 -10.50 -2.56 -5.07
N GLY A 111 -10.17 -1.88 -3.98
CA GLY A 111 -11.14 -1.24 -3.08
C GLY A 111 -10.83 0.22 -2.75
N GLY A 112 -9.78 0.78 -3.33
CA GLY A 112 -9.38 2.16 -3.03
C GLY A 112 -9.00 2.34 -1.55
N SER A 113 -9.34 3.49 -1.02
CA SER A 113 -9.04 3.92 0.35
C SER A 113 -10.26 3.78 1.26
N GLN A 114 -10.90 2.63 1.30
CA GLN A 114 -12.16 2.43 2.04
C GLN A 114 -12.03 2.82 3.52
N GLU A 115 -10.95 2.40 4.20
CA GLU A 115 -10.69 2.76 5.60
C GLU A 115 -10.68 4.29 5.82
N PHE A 116 -10.01 5.01 4.93
CA PHE A 116 -9.99 6.48 4.98
C PHE A 116 -11.37 7.08 4.73
N THR A 117 -12.08 6.54 3.75
CA THR A 117 -13.44 6.99 3.39
C THR A 117 -14.43 6.73 4.52
N GLU A 118 -14.38 5.56 5.15
CA GLU A 118 -15.21 5.20 6.30
C GLU A 118 -14.99 6.18 7.47
N GLU A 119 -13.74 6.48 7.79
CA GLU A 119 -13.41 7.46 8.83
C GLU A 119 -13.99 8.85 8.52
N GLN A 120 -13.90 9.29 7.24
CA GLN A 120 -14.48 10.57 6.84
C GLN A 120 -16.02 10.57 6.97
N TYR A 121 -16.70 9.47 6.62
CA TYR A 121 -18.13 9.33 6.83
C TYR A 121 -18.49 9.32 8.31
N ARG A 122 -17.71 8.61 9.13
CA ARG A 122 -17.90 8.61 10.59
C ARG A 122 -17.84 10.03 11.14
N LEU A 123 -16.82 10.81 10.78
CA LEU A 123 -16.70 12.21 11.18
C LEU A 123 -17.88 13.07 10.71
N PHE A 124 -18.36 12.83 9.48
CA PHE A 124 -19.50 13.55 8.93
C PHE A 124 -20.79 13.27 9.71
N PHE A 125 -21.13 12.01 9.92
CA PHE A 125 -22.35 11.63 10.62
C PHE A 125 -22.34 12.01 12.10
N HIS A 126 -21.15 12.09 12.73
CA HIS A 126 -21.01 12.62 14.08
C HIS A 126 -20.84 14.16 14.15
N GLN A 127 -21.08 14.87 13.05
CA GLN A 127 -21.01 16.34 12.97
C GLN A 127 -19.63 16.92 13.33
N GLN A 128 -18.58 16.14 13.18
CA GLN A 128 -17.19 16.54 13.47
C GLN A 128 -16.51 17.14 12.23
N TYR A 129 -17.18 18.03 11.53
CA TYR A 129 -16.76 18.58 10.23
C TYR A 129 -15.37 19.21 10.22
N LYS A 130 -14.95 19.82 11.35
CA LYS A 130 -13.61 20.44 11.48
C LYS A 130 -12.47 19.43 11.47
N GLN A 131 -12.74 18.15 11.73
CA GLN A 131 -11.76 17.08 11.73
C GLN A 131 -11.66 16.36 10.37
N MET A 132 -12.60 16.64 9.46
CA MET A 132 -12.60 16.04 8.14
C MET A 132 -11.42 16.51 7.30
N SER A 133 -10.86 15.62 6.52
CA SER A 133 -9.77 15.94 5.60
C SER A 133 -10.29 16.70 4.37
N LEU A 134 -9.60 17.80 4.02
CA LEU A 134 -9.81 18.50 2.75
C LEU A 134 -9.39 17.63 1.54
N PHE A 135 -8.54 16.63 1.77
CA PHE A 135 -8.08 15.69 0.75
C PHE A 135 -8.99 14.46 0.60
N ARG A 136 -10.23 14.52 1.12
CA ARG A 136 -11.16 13.39 1.09
C ARG A 136 -11.37 12.83 -0.32
N VAL A 137 -11.60 13.69 -1.30
CA VAL A 137 -11.87 13.25 -2.67
C VAL A 137 -10.61 12.65 -3.31
N PRO A 138 -9.46 13.36 -3.40
CA PRO A 138 -8.27 12.79 -4.04
C PRO A 138 -7.69 11.58 -3.29
N THR A 139 -7.89 11.46 -1.96
CA THR A 139 -7.39 10.31 -1.19
C THR A 139 -8.34 9.12 -1.23
N GLY A 140 -9.65 9.38 -1.34
CA GLY A 140 -10.67 8.33 -1.40
C GLY A 140 -10.75 7.62 -2.76
N VAL A 141 -10.30 8.28 -3.81
CA VAL A 141 -10.32 7.76 -5.19
C VAL A 141 -8.89 7.57 -5.65
N LEU A 142 -8.53 6.33 -5.94
CA LEU A 142 -7.32 6.05 -6.72
C LEU A 142 -7.67 6.26 -8.18
N GLY A 143 -7.39 7.45 -8.66
CA GLY A 143 -7.55 7.84 -10.06
C GLY A 143 -6.40 7.37 -10.93
#